data_cb1aad120ca6ff2eacfe714513087ffd
#
_entry.id   cb1aad120ca6ff2eacfe714513087ffd
#
_cell.length_a   1.000
_cell.length_b   1.000
_cell.length_c   1.000
_cell.angle_alpha   90.00
_cell.angle_beta   90.00
_cell.angle_gamma   90.00
#
_symmetry.space_group_name_H-M   'P 1'
#
loop_
_entity.id
_entity.type
_entity.pdbx_description
1 polymer ?
#
loop_
_entity_poly.entity_id
_entity_poly.type
_entity_poly.pdbx_seq_one_letter_code
_entity_poly.pdbx_strand_id
1 'polypeptide(L)'
;KGTFIHYFLFLSFLYCSSLNAGNVKTEFAVVSDIHVMAPSLLIREGKAFYDYVAHDRKMLKESPALMEEITERLLQTHPQFILITGDLTKDGEAVSHRYLVDHYLNRFRQAGIKVLVIPGNHDVNNPHAVSFDGEEKARVQTVSPEEFADCYSDYGYRDALARDPYSLSYVTAISDSLRILAIDACKYEENDFAKNTCVTGGRIKPETMEFIRKQVKEAQAKGVRLITMMHHGLIQHWKWQDKVMKEYLVDDWKKQAKAFAHSGIEVVFTGHFHAQDIVKRGPVYDIETGSTVTYPSPYRLVTLDGNRMTIRTERIDRIKTGLPDGVPLSDYAKKYAWEGIATIVSDMIPVSIPDTCKQEAGRVVAAAYVAHLAGDEQWSEQNREEIKKACKLLRRHSWKYAFILKHLSRNLWTDLSPQDNELTIHLTK
;
A
#
# COMPACT_ATOMS: atom_id res chain seq x y z
N LYS A 1 -19.20 -71.95 -53.20
CA LYS A 1 -19.91 -70.77 -52.68
C LYS A 1 -19.14 -70.28 -51.46
N GLY A 2 -18.27 -69.30 -51.64
CA GLY A 2 -17.45 -68.73 -50.60
C GLY A 2 -17.91 -67.28 -50.32
N THR A 3 -18.18 -67.03 -49.08
CA THR A 3 -18.63 -65.73 -48.62
C THR A 3 -17.41 -64.98 -48.07
N PHE A 4 -17.03 -63.91 -48.76
CA PHE A 4 -16.00 -62.98 -48.30
C PHE A 4 -16.62 -61.96 -47.24
N ILE A 5 -16.11 -61.95 -46.02
CA ILE A 5 -16.45 -60.98 -44.99
C ILE A 5 -15.37 -59.87 -45.05
N HIS A 6 -15.79 -58.70 -45.44
CA HIS A 6 -14.94 -57.50 -45.39
C HIS A 6 -14.98 -56.91 -43.99
N TYR A 7 -13.84 -56.88 -43.27
CA TYR A 7 -13.66 -56.07 -42.06
C TYR A 7 -13.30 -54.64 -42.48
N PHE A 8 -14.21 -53.69 -42.15
CA PHE A 8 -13.93 -52.27 -42.19
C PHE A 8 -13.26 -51.86 -40.84
N LEU A 9 -11.95 -51.56 -40.88
CA LEU A 9 -11.27 -50.91 -39.78
C LEU A 9 -11.62 -49.42 -39.78
N PHE A 10 -12.42 -48.97 -38.78
CA PHE A 10 -12.59 -47.55 -38.48
C PHE A 10 -11.38 -47.09 -37.67
N LEU A 11 -10.44 -46.41 -38.31
CA LEU A 11 -9.42 -45.60 -37.61
C LEU A 11 -10.05 -44.27 -37.19
N SER A 12 -10.46 -44.17 -35.93
CA SER A 12 -10.82 -42.89 -35.31
C SER A 12 -9.54 -42.11 -35.02
N PHE A 13 -9.25 -41.14 -35.86
CA PHE A 13 -8.26 -40.10 -35.55
C PHE A 13 -8.84 -39.21 -34.42
N LEU A 14 -8.37 -39.43 -33.18
CA LEU A 14 -8.51 -38.48 -32.12
C LEU A 14 -7.65 -37.25 -32.46
N TYR A 15 -8.28 -36.25 -33.09
CA TYR A 15 -7.72 -34.92 -33.15
C TYR A 15 -7.68 -34.35 -31.73
N CYS A 16 -6.54 -34.51 -31.05
CA CYS A 16 -6.23 -33.75 -29.87
C CYS A 16 -6.00 -32.30 -30.32
N SER A 17 -7.09 -31.52 -30.42
CA SER A 17 -7.00 -30.07 -30.52
C SER A 17 -6.39 -29.57 -29.21
N SER A 18 -5.09 -29.32 -29.22
CA SER A 18 -4.45 -28.47 -28.25
C SER A 18 -5.15 -27.10 -28.38
N LEU A 19 -6.16 -26.88 -27.55
CA LEU A 19 -6.64 -25.53 -27.26
C LEU A 19 -5.41 -24.79 -26.74
N ASN A 20 -4.79 -23.99 -27.61
CA ASN A 20 -3.96 -22.88 -27.16
C ASN A 20 -4.87 -22.08 -26.23
N ALA A 21 -4.69 -22.24 -24.93
CA ALA A 21 -5.24 -21.31 -23.95
C ALA A 21 -4.59 -19.96 -24.29
N GLY A 22 -5.28 -19.17 -25.10
CA GLY A 22 -4.88 -17.81 -25.41
C GLY A 22 -4.63 -17.13 -24.06
N ASN A 23 -3.49 -16.48 -23.93
CA ASN A 23 -3.17 -15.71 -22.72
C ASN A 23 -4.34 -14.78 -22.44
N VAL A 24 -5.14 -15.12 -21.42
CA VAL A 24 -6.26 -14.26 -21.00
C VAL A 24 -5.66 -13.02 -20.38
N LYS A 25 -5.85 -11.87 -21.02
CA LYS A 25 -5.49 -10.58 -20.47
C LYS A 25 -6.21 -10.40 -19.14
N THR A 26 -5.47 -10.12 -18.09
CA THR A 26 -5.99 -9.89 -16.75
C THR A 26 -5.81 -8.42 -16.38
N GLU A 27 -6.89 -7.77 -15.98
CA GLU A 27 -6.90 -6.37 -15.53
C GLU A 27 -7.30 -6.31 -14.06
N PHE A 28 -6.50 -5.62 -13.25
CA PHE A 28 -6.77 -5.47 -11.84
C PHE A 28 -6.35 -4.08 -11.33
N ALA A 29 -6.88 -3.71 -10.17
CA ALA A 29 -6.52 -2.48 -9.49
C ALA A 29 -5.74 -2.76 -8.21
N VAL A 30 -4.91 -1.80 -7.80
CA VAL A 30 -4.23 -1.80 -6.50
C VAL A 30 -4.55 -0.49 -5.80
N VAL A 31 -5.05 -0.61 -4.57
CA VAL A 31 -5.37 0.50 -3.67
C VAL A 31 -4.63 0.27 -2.37
N SER A 32 -4.13 1.30 -1.72
CA SER A 32 -3.39 1.17 -0.47
C SER A 32 -3.76 2.27 0.51
N ASP A 33 -3.55 1.98 1.79
CA ASP A 33 -3.56 2.99 2.87
C ASP A 33 -4.83 3.88 2.80
N ILE A 34 -5.98 3.22 2.81
CA ILE A 34 -7.29 3.89 2.72
C ILE A 34 -7.64 4.62 4.01
N HIS A 35 -7.17 4.16 5.15
CA HIS A 35 -7.37 4.73 6.48
C HIS A 35 -8.80 5.24 6.68
N VAL A 36 -9.80 4.46 6.27
CA VAL A 36 -11.19 4.89 6.39
C VAL A 36 -11.55 5.11 7.86
N MET A 37 -12.06 6.27 8.16
CA MET A 37 -12.61 6.64 9.46
C MET A 37 -14.13 6.62 9.37
N ALA A 38 -14.79 5.69 10.08
CA ALA A 38 -16.25 5.68 10.12
C ALA A 38 -16.77 7.03 10.64
N PRO A 39 -17.76 7.66 9.97
CA PRO A 39 -18.27 8.98 10.39
C PRO A 39 -18.75 9.04 11.85
N SER A 40 -19.21 7.91 12.40
CA SER A 40 -19.65 7.80 13.80
C SER A 40 -18.52 7.98 14.82
N LEU A 41 -17.24 7.94 14.41
CA LEU A 41 -16.10 8.21 15.29
C LEU A 41 -15.89 9.71 15.53
N LEU A 42 -16.39 10.57 14.66
CA LEU A 42 -16.37 12.02 14.84
C LEU A 42 -17.75 12.49 15.31
N ILE A 43 -18.05 12.26 16.59
CA ILE A 43 -19.35 12.58 17.20
C ILE A 43 -19.59 14.08 17.17
N ARG A 44 -18.57 14.83 17.57
CA ARG A 44 -18.56 16.28 17.50
C ARG A 44 -17.15 16.76 17.19
N GLU A 45 -17.03 17.55 16.15
CA GLU A 45 -15.77 18.18 15.75
C GLU A 45 -15.27 19.17 16.80
N GLY A 46 -13.98 19.14 17.12
CA GLY A 46 -13.40 20.00 18.13
C GLY A 46 -11.90 19.75 18.34
N LYS A 47 -11.38 20.29 19.44
CA LYS A 47 -9.94 20.32 19.73
C LYS A 47 -9.30 18.93 19.71
N ALA A 48 -9.98 17.92 20.26
CA ALA A 48 -9.43 16.56 20.32
C ALA A 48 -9.14 15.98 18.94
N PHE A 49 -10.00 16.22 17.95
CA PHE A 49 -9.78 15.80 16.57
C PHE A 49 -8.70 16.66 15.87
N TYR A 50 -8.76 17.99 16.06
CA TYR A 50 -7.77 18.88 15.44
C TYR A 50 -6.37 18.64 15.96
N ASP A 51 -6.19 18.39 17.26
CA ASP A 51 -4.89 18.01 17.84
C ASP A 51 -4.39 16.67 17.29
N TYR A 52 -5.29 15.73 17.03
CA TYR A 52 -4.94 14.43 16.45
C TYR A 52 -4.42 14.58 15.02
N VAL A 53 -5.10 15.35 14.17
CA VAL A 53 -4.71 15.51 12.77
C VAL A 53 -3.61 16.55 12.54
N ALA A 54 -3.30 17.42 13.52
CA ALA A 54 -2.27 18.45 13.38
C ALA A 54 -0.87 17.90 13.09
N HIS A 55 -0.60 16.66 13.51
CA HIS A 55 0.66 15.94 13.30
C HIS A 55 0.48 14.77 12.34
N ASP A 56 -0.51 14.85 11.46
CA ASP A 56 -0.78 13.82 10.45
C ASP A 56 -0.78 14.46 9.04
N ARG A 57 -0.62 13.62 8.04
CA ARG A 57 -0.69 13.99 6.62
C ARG A 57 -1.90 13.37 5.93
N LYS A 58 -2.76 12.67 6.68
CA LYS A 58 -3.92 11.91 6.20
C LYS A 58 -5.19 12.74 6.31
N MET A 59 -5.92 12.85 5.22
CA MET A 59 -7.24 13.49 5.14
C MET A 59 -8.31 12.55 5.71
N LEU A 60 -8.26 12.32 7.04
CA LEU A 60 -9.10 11.31 7.71
C LEU A 60 -10.59 11.64 7.68
N LYS A 61 -10.93 12.91 7.80
CA LYS A 61 -12.33 13.37 7.73
C LYS A 61 -12.93 13.13 6.34
N GLU A 62 -12.11 13.28 5.30
CA GLU A 62 -12.48 13.11 3.90
C GLU A 62 -12.39 11.64 3.45
N SER A 63 -11.84 10.73 4.25
CA SER A 63 -11.60 9.34 3.87
C SER A 63 -12.83 8.60 3.37
N PRO A 64 -14.06 8.79 3.92
CA PRO A 64 -15.26 8.18 3.35
C PRO A 64 -15.60 8.70 1.96
N ALA A 65 -15.42 9.99 1.70
CA ALA A 65 -15.72 10.59 0.40
C ALA A 65 -14.68 10.19 -0.67
N LEU A 66 -13.41 10.05 -0.26
CA LEU A 66 -12.33 9.54 -1.11
C LEU A 66 -12.57 8.07 -1.48
N MET A 67 -12.97 7.24 -0.51
CA MET A 67 -13.27 5.83 -0.76
C MET A 67 -14.54 5.67 -1.63
N GLU A 68 -15.53 6.56 -1.49
CA GLU A 68 -16.69 6.57 -2.37
C GLU A 68 -16.30 6.85 -3.82
N GLU A 69 -15.47 7.86 -4.09
CA GLU A 69 -15.02 8.20 -5.45
C GLU A 69 -14.20 7.05 -6.07
N ILE A 70 -13.28 6.43 -5.30
CA ILE A 70 -12.55 5.24 -5.77
C ILE A 70 -13.52 4.10 -6.10
N THR A 71 -14.48 3.86 -5.23
CA THR A 71 -15.47 2.78 -5.44
C THR A 71 -16.25 3.01 -6.72
N GLU A 72 -16.74 4.22 -6.97
CA GLU A 72 -17.45 4.55 -8.21
C GLU A 72 -16.57 4.36 -9.45
N ARG A 73 -15.31 4.82 -9.43
CA ARG A 73 -14.38 4.67 -10.56
C ARG A 73 -14.03 3.20 -10.83
N LEU A 74 -13.78 2.41 -9.79
CA LEU A 74 -13.46 1.00 -9.96
C LEU A 74 -14.67 0.17 -10.37
N LEU A 75 -15.88 0.53 -9.95
CA LEU A 75 -17.12 -0.08 -10.49
C LEU A 75 -17.32 0.24 -11.99
N GLN A 76 -16.96 1.45 -12.44
CA GLN A 76 -17.00 1.83 -13.86
C GLN A 76 -15.89 1.13 -14.67
N THR A 77 -14.66 1.07 -14.16
CA THR A 77 -13.52 0.41 -14.81
C THR A 77 -13.70 -1.10 -14.85
N HIS A 78 -14.38 -1.66 -13.86
CA HIS A 78 -14.72 -3.07 -13.70
C HIS A 78 -13.49 -4.02 -13.81
N PRO A 79 -12.43 -3.82 -12.99
CA PRO A 79 -11.30 -4.74 -12.97
C PRO A 79 -11.75 -6.15 -12.53
N GLN A 80 -11.03 -7.19 -12.93
CA GLN A 80 -11.34 -8.56 -12.52
C GLN A 80 -11.16 -8.76 -11.01
N PHE A 81 -10.18 -8.08 -10.43
CA PHE A 81 -9.99 -8.06 -8.98
C PHE A 81 -9.31 -6.76 -8.51
N ILE A 82 -9.37 -6.53 -7.21
CA ILE A 82 -8.73 -5.40 -6.53
C ILE A 82 -7.84 -5.95 -5.42
N LEU A 83 -6.59 -5.48 -5.34
CA LEU A 83 -5.70 -5.68 -4.21
C LEU A 83 -5.76 -4.46 -3.30
N ILE A 84 -5.94 -4.65 -1.99
CA ILE A 84 -5.84 -3.59 -0.99
C ILE A 84 -4.69 -3.95 -0.05
N THR A 85 -3.59 -3.20 -0.14
CA THR A 85 -2.31 -3.56 0.45
C THR A 85 -2.14 -3.07 1.90
N GLY A 86 -3.22 -3.04 2.67
CA GLY A 86 -3.21 -2.75 4.11
C GLY A 86 -3.57 -1.32 4.47
N ASP A 87 -3.55 -1.03 5.78
CA ASP A 87 -4.01 0.21 6.40
C ASP A 87 -5.42 0.61 5.92
N LEU A 88 -6.34 -0.32 6.16
CA LEU A 88 -7.74 -0.24 5.72
C LEU A 88 -8.52 0.81 6.51
N THR A 89 -8.17 0.96 7.79
CA THR A 89 -8.87 1.81 8.76
C THR A 89 -7.95 2.83 9.40
N LYS A 90 -8.53 3.84 10.04
CA LYS A 90 -7.76 4.89 10.70
C LYS A 90 -6.80 4.31 11.74
N ASP A 91 -7.31 3.53 12.69
CA ASP A 91 -6.53 2.87 13.75
C ASP A 91 -7.19 1.57 14.24
N GLY A 92 -7.71 0.73 13.33
CA GLY A 92 -8.22 -0.59 13.67
C GLY A 92 -9.56 -0.60 14.41
N GLU A 93 -10.33 0.48 14.35
CA GLU A 93 -11.64 0.52 14.98
C GLU A 93 -12.59 -0.48 14.34
N ALA A 94 -13.20 -1.34 15.16
CA ALA A 94 -14.15 -2.35 14.69
C ALA A 94 -15.31 -1.74 13.89
N VAL A 95 -15.73 -0.51 14.22
CA VAL A 95 -16.76 0.23 13.47
C VAL A 95 -16.24 0.69 12.09
N SER A 96 -14.98 1.08 11.97
CA SER A 96 -14.38 1.47 10.68
C SER A 96 -14.22 0.27 9.76
N HIS A 97 -13.81 -0.90 10.27
CA HIS A 97 -13.77 -2.15 9.50
C HIS A 97 -15.15 -2.53 8.96
N ARG A 98 -16.17 -2.53 9.80
CA ARG A 98 -17.56 -2.81 9.36
C ARG A 98 -18.03 -1.77 8.34
N TYR A 99 -17.75 -0.49 8.58
CA TYR A 99 -18.13 0.59 7.68
C TYR A 99 -17.51 0.39 6.29
N LEU A 100 -16.21 0.04 6.20
CA LEU A 100 -15.53 -0.25 4.94
C LEU A 100 -16.20 -1.42 4.21
N VAL A 101 -16.48 -2.52 4.91
CA VAL A 101 -17.13 -3.69 4.32
C VAL A 101 -18.53 -3.36 3.81
N ASP A 102 -19.36 -2.74 4.65
CA ASP A 102 -20.78 -2.55 4.37
C ASP A 102 -21.03 -1.49 3.28
N HIS A 103 -20.26 -0.41 3.27
CA HIS A 103 -20.49 0.71 2.36
C HIS A 103 -19.73 0.59 1.03
N TYR A 104 -18.59 -0.13 1.00
CA TYR A 104 -17.72 -0.13 -0.18
C TYR A 104 -17.42 -1.55 -0.70
N LEU A 105 -16.84 -2.44 0.12
CA LEU A 105 -16.37 -3.73 -0.38
C LEU A 105 -17.53 -4.63 -0.85
N ASN A 106 -18.67 -4.60 -0.18
CA ASN A 106 -19.87 -5.33 -0.60
C ASN A 106 -20.37 -4.91 -1.99
N ARG A 107 -20.17 -3.65 -2.39
CA ARG A 107 -20.56 -3.17 -3.73
C ARG A 107 -19.69 -3.81 -4.82
N PHE A 108 -18.39 -3.94 -4.60
CA PHE A 108 -17.51 -4.67 -5.52
C PHE A 108 -17.92 -6.14 -5.63
N ARG A 109 -18.17 -6.80 -4.50
CA ARG A 109 -18.62 -8.18 -4.48
C ARG A 109 -19.94 -8.38 -5.24
N GLN A 110 -20.91 -7.48 -5.05
CA GLN A 110 -22.20 -7.50 -5.77
C GLN A 110 -22.03 -7.28 -7.27
N ALA A 111 -21.01 -6.51 -7.68
CA ALA A 111 -20.65 -6.30 -9.09
C ALA A 111 -19.80 -7.46 -9.67
N GLY A 112 -19.49 -8.51 -8.89
CA GLY A 112 -18.66 -9.62 -9.35
C GLY A 112 -17.16 -9.33 -9.38
N ILE A 113 -16.71 -8.23 -8.79
CA ILE A 113 -15.30 -7.85 -8.68
C ILE A 113 -14.73 -8.47 -7.39
N LYS A 114 -13.71 -9.33 -7.54
CA LYS A 114 -13.04 -9.95 -6.39
C LYS A 114 -12.16 -8.92 -5.68
N VAL A 115 -12.28 -8.76 -4.38
CA VAL A 115 -11.40 -7.90 -3.58
C VAL A 115 -10.56 -8.79 -2.65
N LEU A 116 -9.27 -8.48 -2.54
CA LEU A 116 -8.34 -9.17 -1.66
C LEU A 116 -7.69 -8.15 -0.74
N VAL A 117 -7.71 -8.41 0.56
CA VAL A 117 -7.16 -7.51 1.57
C VAL A 117 -6.08 -8.19 2.40
N ILE A 118 -5.17 -7.39 2.93
CA ILE A 118 -4.17 -7.76 3.93
C ILE A 118 -4.18 -6.67 5.02
N PRO A 119 -3.88 -6.96 6.30
CA PRO A 119 -3.77 -5.89 7.28
C PRO A 119 -2.54 -5.02 7.06
N GLY A 120 -2.65 -3.74 7.41
CA GLY A 120 -1.54 -2.86 7.69
C GLY A 120 -1.28 -2.73 9.20
N ASN A 121 -0.30 -1.92 9.58
CA ASN A 121 0.05 -1.74 11.00
C ASN A 121 -1.00 -0.99 11.80
N HIS A 122 -1.93 -0.28 11.14
CA HIS A 122 -3.05 0.40 11.81
C HIS A 122 -4.22 -0.54 12.13
N ASP A 123 -4.37 -1.69 11.47
CA ASP A 123 -5.66 -2.40 11.37
C ASP A 123 -6.00 -3.35 12.52
N VAL A 124 -5.00 -3.89 13.24
CA VAL A 124 -5.21 -5.00 14.20
C VAL A 124 -4.62 -4.66 15.55
N ASN A 125 -5.35 -4.98 16.63
CA ASN A 125 -4.91 -4.80 18.03
C ASN A 125 -4.36 -3.40 18.30
N ASN A 126 -4.98 -2.35 17.74
CA ASN A 126 -4.44 -1.00 17.79
C ASN A 126 -4.95 -0.22 19.03
N PRO A 127 -4.08 0.13 20.00
CA PRO A 127 -4.48 0.90 21.17
C PRO A 127 -4.87 2.36 20.87
N HIS A 128 -4.59 2.89 19.66
CA HIS A 128 -4.97 4.24 19.23
C HIS A 128 -6.41 4.34 18.69
N ALA A 129 -7.16 3.24 18.66
CA ALA A 129 -8.56 3.21 18.26
C ALA A 129 -9.41 4.12 19.18
N VAL A 130 -9.83 5.28 18.67
CA VAL A 130 -10.58 6.29 19.44
C VAL A 130 -11.68 6.95 18.62
N SER A 131 -12.71 7.40 19.31
CA SER A 131 -13.70 8.37 18.84
C SER A 131 -13.39 9.78 19.39
N PHE A 132 -13.95 10.80 18.76
CA PHE A 132 -13.75 12.21 19.08
C PHE A 132 -15.10 12.87 19.40
N ASP A 133 -15.18 13.60 20.53
CA ASP A 133 -16.33 14.38 20.91
C ASP A 133 -15.89 15.74 21.49
N GLY A 134 -15.75 16.73 20.62
CA GLY A 134 -15.33 18.08 21.00
C GLY A 134 -13.90 18.12 21.56
N GLU A 135 -13.79 18.30 22.87
CA GLU A 135 -12.51 18.35 23.59
C GLU A 135 -11.97 16.96 23.98
N GLU A 136 -12.81 15.92 23.88
CA GLU A 136 -12.53 14.61 24.43
C GLU A 136 -12.32 13.58 23.33
N LYS A 137 -11.51 12.55 23.64
CA LYS A 137 -11.39 11.32 22.89
C LYS A 137 -11.61 10.12 23.80
N ALA A 138 -12.34 9.12 23.31
CA ALA A 138 -12.61 7.90 24.04
C ALA A 138 -12.14 6.69 23.26
N ARG A 139 -11.54 5.68 23.94
CA ARG A 139 -11.19 4.42 23.32
C ARG A 139 -12.44 3.71 22.80
N VAL A 140 -12.33 3.12 21.62
CA VAL A 140 -13.35 2.28 21.03
C VAL A 140 -12.81 0.86 20.80
N GLN A 141 -13.71 -0.09 20.50
CA GLN A 141 -13.32 -1.46 20.22
C GLN A 141 -12.43 -1.53 18.98
N THR A 142 -11.31 -2.21 19.09
CA THR A 142 -10.46 -2.64 17.98
C THR A 142 -10.71 -4.11 17.64
N VAL A 143 -10.12 -4.62 16.57
CA VAL A 143 -10.26 -6.02 16.16
C VAL A 143 -9.01 -6.85 16.48
N SER A 144 -9.19 -8.10 16.88
CA SER A 144 -8.14 -9.10 16.96
C SER A 144 -7.78 -9.65 15.57
N PRO A 145 -6.69 -10.43 15.41
CA PRO A 145 -6.36 -11.08 14.14
C PRO A 145 -7.49 -12.00 13.64
N GLU A 146 -8.14 -12.72 14.54
CA GLU A 146 -9.27 -13.61 14.22
C GLU A 146 -10.48 -12.79 13.75
N GLU A 147 -10.83 -11.73 14.49
CA GLU A 147 -11.94 -10.84 14.14
C GLU A 147 -11.67 -10.11 12.80
N PHE A 148 -10.40 -9.77 12.50
CA PHE A 148 -10.01 -9.22 11.20
C PHE A 148 -10.28 -10.24 10.09
N ALA A 149 -9.80 -11.48 10.22
CA ALA A 149 -10.01 -12.53 9.23
C ALA A 149 -11.51 -12.86 9.03
N ASP A 150 -12.31 -12.79 10.09
CA ASP A 150 -13.76 -13.01 10.03
C ASP A 150 -14.47 -11.84 9.34
N CYS A 151 -14.12 -10.60 9.67
CA CYS A 151 -14.66 -9.39 9.04
C CYS A 151 -14.41 -9.38 7.52
N TYR A 152 -13.20 -9.79 7.11
CA TYR A 152 -12.79 -9.84 5.71
C TYR A 152 -12.86 -11.25 5.10
N SER A 153 -13.69 -12.13 5.66
CA SER A 153 -13.85 -13.51 5.20
C SER A 153 -14.09 -13.58 3.68
N ASP A 154 -15.02 -12.80 3.16
CA ASP A 154 -15.35 -12.76 1.71
C ASP A 154 -14.29 -12.06 0.84
N TYR A 155 -13.25 -11.50 1.45
CA TYR A 155 -12.24 -10.67 0.79
C TYR A 155 -10.85 -11.29 0.83
N GLY A 156 -10.79 -12.62 0.67
CA GLY A 156 -9.56 -13.40 0.53
C GLY A 156 -9.46 -14.60 1.46
N TYR A 157 -9.97 -14.51 2.69
CA TYR A 157 -9.73 -15.50 3.73
C TYR A 157 -10.57 -16.78 3.59
N ARG A 158 -11.85 -16.69 3.18
CA ARG A 158 -12.76 -17.86 3.04
C ARG A 158 -12.31 -18.79 1.92
N ASP A 159 -11.97 -18.21 0.77
CA ASP A 159 -11.63 -18.97 -0.44
C ASP A 159 -10.11 -19.18 -0.59
N ALA A 160 -9.35 -19.00 0.50
CA ALA A 160 -7.91 -19.20 0.50
C ALA A 160 -7.59 -20.69 0.21
N LEU A 161 -6.68 -20.93 -0.73
CA LEU A 161 -6.13 -22.26 -1.01
C LEU A 161 -5.28 -22.77 0.16
N ALA A 162 -4.63 -21.85 0.86
CA ALA A 162 -3.90 -22.10 2.10
C ALA A 162 -3.81 -20.80 2.91
N ARG A 163 -3.78 -20.93 4.24
CA ARG A 163 -3.54 -19.84 5.20
C ARG A 163 -2.31 -20.18 6.04
N ASP A 164 -1.53 -19.17 6.37
CA ASP A 164 -0.42 -19.29 7.31
C ASP A 164 -0.96 -19.37 8.74
N PRO A 165 -0.64 -20.41 9.53
CA PRO A 165 -1.11 -20.49 10.93
C PRO A 165 -0.41 -19.50 11.88
N TYR A 166 0.64 -18.80 11.43
CA TYR A 166 1.45 -17.90 12.25
C TYR A 166 1.24 -16.42 11.96
N SER A 167 0.45 -16.10 10.91
CA SER A 167 0.14 -14.74 10.50
C SER A 167 -1.19 -14.70 9.74
N LEU A 168 -1.64 -13.52 9.36
CA LEU A 168 -2.81 -13.34 8.50
C LEU A 168 -2.49 -13.53 7.00
N SER A 169 -1.33 -14.13 6.66
CA SER A 169 -0.96 -14.42 5.29
C SER A 169 -1.81 -15.56 4.70
N TYR A 170 -2.10 -15.45 3.40
CA TYR A 170 -2.84 -16.47 2.67
C TYR A 170 -2.46 -16.50 1.20
N VAL A 171 -2.86 -17.57 0.49
CA VAL A 171 -2.81 -17.66 -0.97
C VAL A 171 -4.20 -17.99 -1.50
N THR A 172 -4.61 -17.30 -2.57
CA THR A 172 -5.90 -17.54 -3.24
C THR A 172 -5.76 -17.60 -4.75
N ALA A 173 -6.66 -18.31 -5.43
CA ALA A 173 -6.70 -18.35 -6.90
C ALA A 173 -7.55 -17.19 -7.45
N ILE A 174 -7.05 -16.57 -8.50
CA ILE A 174 -7.83 -15.68 -9.37
C ILE A 174 -8.35 -16.49 -10.57
N SER A 175 -7.52 -17.35 -11.11
CA SER A 175 -7.84 -18.26 -12.20
C SER A 175 -7.00 -19.54 -12.08
N ASP A 176 -7.16 -20.46 -13.01
CA ASP A 176 -6.35 -21.68 -13.08
C ASP A 176 -4.84 -21.38 -13.30
N SER A 177 -4.52 -20.20 -13.85
CA SER A 177 -3.15 -19.79 -14.20
C SER A 177 -2.59 -18.65 -13.33
N LEU A 178 -3.38 -18.06 -12.42
CA LEU A 178 -2.97 -16.92 -11.61
C LEU A 178 -3.41 -17.07 -10.15
N ARG A 179 -2.45 -16.88 -9.24
CA ARG A 179 -2.69 -16.81 -7.78
C ARG A 179 -2.15 -15.51 -7.20
N ILE A 180 -2.77 -15.10 -6.11
CA ILE A 180 -2.27 -14.00 -5.26
C ILE A 180 -1.76 -14.59 -3.95
N LEU A 181 -0.53 -14.23 -3.59
CA LEU A 181 0.08 -14.48 -2.28
C LEU A 181 0.02 -13.18 -1.48
N ALA A 182 -0.85 -13.16 -0.50
CA ALA A 182 -1.03 -12.05 0.44
C ALA A 182 -0.19 -12.31 1.68
N ILE A 183 0.77 -11.42 1.97
CA ILE A 183 1.73 -11.58 3.06
C ILE A 183 1.45 -10.55 4.14
N ASP A 184 1.16 -11.03 5.35
CA ASP A 184 1.10 -10.22 6.55
C ASP A 184 2.48 -10.16 7.20
N ALA A 185 3.01 -8.94 7.33
CA ALA A 185 4.27 -8.65 7.99
C ALA A 185 4.09 -7.72 9.21
N CYS A 186 2.85 -7.47 9.63
CA CYS A 186 2.56 -6.57 10.75
C CYS A 186 2.98 -7.18 12.09
N LYS A 187 3.32 -6.31 13.05
CA LYS A 187 3.77 -6.69 14.41
C LYS A 187 2.70 -6.37 15.45
N TYR A 188 1.43 -6.57 15.13
CA TYR A 188 0.31 -6.22 16.00
C TYR A 188 0.32 -6.96 17.34
N GLU A 189 1.04 -8.08 17.46
CA GLU A 189 1.22 -8.78 18.73
C GLU A 189 2.16 -8.03 19.71
N GLU A 190 2.96 -7.10 19.19
CA GLU A 190 3.88 -6.25 19.97
C GLU A 190 3.23 -4.92 20.40
N ASN A 191 1.99 -4.66 19.99
CA ASN A 191 1.22 -3.48 20.41
C ASN A 191 0.90 -3.55 21.90
N ASP A 192 1.06 -2.43 22.61
CA ASP A 192 0.91 -2.36 24.07
C ASP A 192 -0.20 -1.38 24.48
N PHE A 193 -1.34 -1.93 24.86
CA PHE A 193 -2.50 -1.15 25.31
C PHE A 193 -2.25 -0.38 26.63
N ALA A 194 -1.39 -0.92 27.51
CA ALA A 194 -1.08 -0.28 28.77
C ALA A 194 -0.20 0.97 28.58
N LYS A 195 0.73 0.89 27.64
CA LYS A 195 1.61 2.00 27.27
C LYS A 195 1.03 2.87 26.15
N ASN A 196 -0.09 2.48 25.57
CA ASN A 196 -0.70 3.16 24.42
C ASN A 196 0.30 3.30 23.24
N THR A 197 1.00 2.21 22.89
CA THR A 197 2.01 2.21 21.81
C THR A 197 1.68 1.18 20.74
N CYS A 198 1.82 1.59 19.48
CA CYS A 198 1.71 0.73 18.30
C CYS A 198 3.06 0.55 17.66
N VAL A 199 3.28 -0.63 17.08
CA VAL A 199 4.49 -0.92 16.31
C VAL A 199 4.23 -0.65 14.84
N THR A 200 4.89 0.36 14.30
CA THR A 200 4.80 0.74 12.89
C THR A 200 5.53 -0.22 11.97
N GLY A 201 6.67 -0.81 12.43
CA GLY A 201 7.53 -1.65 11.61
C GLY A 201 6.98 -3.02 11.29
N GLY A 202 7.49 -3.63 10.22
CA GLY A 202 7.09 -4.94 9.74
C GLY A 202 8.16 -6.03 9.92
N ARG A 203 7.72 -7.28 10.03
CA ARG A 203 8.59 -8.46 10.09
C ARG A 203 7.94 -9.67 9.45
N ILE A 204 8.64 -10.31 8.52
CA ILE A 204 8.24 -11.62 8.03
C ILE A 204 8.79 -12.66 9.00
N LYS A 205 7.91 -13.35 9.74
CA LYS A 205 8.28 -14.40 10.67
C LYS A 205 9.00 -15.56 9.94
N PRO A 206 9.93 -16.29 10.58
CA PRO A 206 10.57 -17.44 9.93
C PRO A 206 9.57 -18.46 9.37
N GLU A 207 8.52 -18.75 10.13
CA GLU A 207 7.44 -19.69 9.77
C GLU A 207 6.63 -19.16 8.57
N THR A 208 6.33 -17.88 8.54
CA THR A 208 5.69 -17.21 7.40
C THR A 208 6.57 -17.28 6.16
N MET A 209 7.91 -17.14 6.30
CA MET A 209 8.82 -17.30 5.17
C MET A 209 8.84 -18.75 4.64
N GLU A 210 8.68 -19.75 5.50
CA GLU A 210 8.53 -21.15 5.07
C GLU A 210 7.20 -21.36 4.32
N PHE A 211 6.11 -20.77 4.83
CA PHE A 211 4.82 -20.76 4.13
C PHE A 211 4.96 -20.13 2.73
N ILE A 212 5.59 -18.96 2.62
CA ILE A 212 5.86 -18.28 1.33
C ILE A 212 6.58 -19.21 0.37
N ARG A 213 7.71 -19.80 0.79
CA ARG A 213 8.49 -20.71 -0.05
C ARG A 213 7.71 -21.93 -0.54
N LYS A 214 6.89 -22.49 0.35
CA LYS A 214 6.00 -23.62 0.01
C LYS A 214 5.01 -23.21 -1.06
N GLN A 215 4.33 -22.05 -0.90
CA GLN A 215 3.32 -21.60 -1.86
C GLN A 215 3.93 -21.25 -3.22
N VAL A 216 5.11 -20.63 -3.24
CA VAL A 216 5.84 -20.35 -4.49
C VAL A 216 6.21 -21.65 -5.20
N LYS A 217 6.78 -22.63 -4.48
CA LYS A 217 7.15 -23.94 -5.06
C LYS A 217 5.93 -24.69 -5.61
N GLU A 218 4.80 -24.64 -4.92
CA GLU A 218 3.55 -25.27 -5.38
C GLU A 218 3.01 -24.60 -6.65
N ALA A 219 3.06 -23.25 -6.72
CA ALA A 219 2.65 -22.50 -7.89
C ALA A 219 3.54 -22.83 -9.10
N GLN A 220 4.86 -22.83 -8.91
CA GLN A 220 5.84 -23.19 -9.94
C GLN A 220 5.64 -24.63 -10.45
N ALA A 221 5.44 -25.60 -9.56
CA ALA A 221 5.21 -27.00 -9.92
C ALA A 221 3.93 -27.19 -10.76
N LYS A 222 2.95 -26.31 -10.63
CA LYS A 222 1.71 -26.31 -11.39
C LYS A 222 1.74 -25.40 -12.62
N GLY A 223 2.83 -24.68 -12.87
CA GLY A 223 2.91 -23.69 -13.95
C GLY A 223 1.96 -22.48 -13.73
N VAL A 224 1.61 -22.19 -12.49
CA VAL A 224 0.71 -21.10 -12.12
C VAL A 224 1.52 -19.86 -11.74
N ARG A 225 1.18 -18.72 -12.30
CA ARG A 225 1.79 -17.43 -11.96
C ARG A 225 1.39 -17.00 -10.57
N LEU A 226 2.34 -16.41 -9.83
CA LEU A 226 2.11 -15.85 -8.51
C LEU A 226 2.41 -14.35 -8.52
N ILE A 227 1.45 -13.54 -8.10
CA ILE A 227 1.62 -12.13 -7.79
C ILE A 227 1.55 -11.99 -6.26
N THR A 228 2.38 -11.13 -5.69
CA THR A 228 2.49 -10.97 -4.25
C THR A 228 2.03 -9.59 -3.82
N MET A 229 1.34 -9.49 -2.69
CA MET A 229 1.06 -8.24 -2.00
C MET A 229 1.48 -8.32 -0.53
N MET A 230 1.91 -7.20 0.02
CA MET A 230 2.32 -7.02 1.41
C MET A 230 2.15 -5.55 1.79
N HIS A 231 1.95 -5.22 3.07
CA HIS A 231 1.80 -3.82 3.44
C HIS A 231 3.15 -3.09 3.47
N HIS A 232 4.12 -3.59 4.23
CA HIS A 232 5.43 -2.95 4.40
C HIS A 232 6.32 -3.09 3.17
N GLY A 233 7.14 -2.08 2.88
CA GLY A 233 8.12 -2.11 1.81
C GLY A 233 9.14 -3.25 1.96
N LEU A 234 9.43 -3.94 0.86
CA LEU A 234 10.43 -5.01 0.79
C LEU A 234 11.82 -4.47 0.44
N ILE A 235 11.87 -3.39 -0.34
CA ILE A 235 13.10 -2.75 -0.84
C ILE A 235 13.04 -1.27 -0.45
N GLN A 236 14.18 -0.66 -0.10
CA GLN A 236 14.17 0.78 0.17
C GLN A 236 13.85 1.58 -1.11
N HIS A 237 12.91 2.50 -1.01
CA HIS A 237 12.43 3.34 -2.10
C HIS A 237 13.28 4.56 -2.35
N TRP A 238 14.02 5.04 -1.36
CA TRP A 238 14.99 6.11 -1.48
C TRP A 238 16.22 5.86 -0.62
N LYS A 239 17.35 6.50 -0.97
CA LYS A 239 18.61 6.33 -0.24
C LYS A 239 18.47 6.82 1.20
N TRP A 240 18.87 6.00 2.18
CA TRP A 240 18.81 6.23 3.62
C TRP A 240 17.46 5.93 4.28
N GLN A 241 16.45 5.50 3.58
CA GLN A 241 15.20 5.08 4.19
C GLN A 241 15.46 4.08 5.34
N ASP A 242 16.34 3.11 5.11
CA ASP A 242 16.73 2.10 6.12
C ASP A 242 17.48 2.66 7.36
N LYS A 243 17.79 3.96 7.39
CA LYS A 243 18.49 4.64 8.49
C LYS A 243 17.63 5.64 9.24
N VAL A 244 16.73 6.30 8.54
CA VAL A 244 15.95 7.43 9.11
C VAL A 244 14.46 7.14 9.20
N MET A 245 13.96 6.17 8.42
CA MET A 245 12.56 5.72 8.38
C MET A 245 12.50 4.20 8.15
N LYS A 246 13.33 3.45 8.90
CA LYS A 246 13.46 1.99 8.76
C LYS A 246 12.18 1.23 9.03
N GLU A 247 11.29 1.81 9.84
CA GLU A 247 9.98 1.26 10.22
C GLU A 247 9.03 1.09 9.05
N TYR A 248 9.29 1.76 7.93
CA TYR A 248 8.50 1.60 6.69
C TYR A 248 8.94 0.38 5.85
N LEU A 249 10.02 -0.29 6.24
CA LEU A 249 10.51 -1.51 5.61
C LEU A 249 10.32 -2.72 6.53
N VAL A 250 10.22 -3.90 5.95
CA VAL A 250 10.32 -5.13 6.74
C VAL A 250 11.70 -5.25 7.39
N ASP A 251 11.74 -5.82 8.60
CA ASP A 251 13.01 -6.11 9.29
C ASP A 251 13.93 -6.93 8.38
N ASP A 252 15.23 -6.63 8.41
CA ASP A 252 16.24 -7.30 7.56
C ASP A 252 15.93 -7.26 6.06
N TRP A 253 15.33 -6.17 5.56
CA TRP A 253 14.82 -6.05 4.20
C TRP A 253 15.76 -6.57 3.10
N LYS A 254 17.09 -6.36 3.24
CA LYS A 254 18.08 -6.86 2.26
C LYS A 254 18.12 -8.37 2.19
N LYS A 255 17.96 -9.05 3.34
CA LYS A 255 17.90 -10.51 3.45
C LYS A 255 16.57 -11.01 2.89
N GLN A 256 15.46 -10.33 3.21
CA GLN A 256 14.13 -10.68 2.72
C GLN A 256 14.03 -10.52 1.20
N ALA A 257 14.46 -9.38 0.64
CA ALA A 257 14.51 -9.16 -0.81
C ALA A 257 15.35 -10.23 -1.54
N LYS A 258 16.49 -10.64 -0.95
CA LYS A 258 17.29 -11.75 -1.48
C LYS A 258 16.55 -13.09 -1.41
N ALA A 259 15.80 -13.35 -0.33
CA ALA A 259 15.02 -14.59 -0.18
C ALA A 259 13.87 -14.65 -1.20
N PHE A 260 13.19 -13.54 -1.44
CA PHE A 260 12.14 -13.42 -2.47
C PHE A 260 12.71 -13.69 -3.87
N ALA A 261 13.83 -13.05 -4.22
CA ALA A 261 14.51 -13.29 -5.48
C ALA A 261 14.88 -14.78 -5.68
N HIS A 262 15.43 -15.45 -4.65
CA HIS A 262 15.79 -16.86 -4.72
C HIS A 262 14.57 -17.78 -4.81
N SER A 263 13.44 -17.37 -4.27
CA SER A 263 12.19 -18.12 -4.39
C SER A 263 11.52 -17.94 -5.76
N GLY A 264 11.95 -16.96 -6.57
CA GLY A 264 11.36 -16.66 -7.87
C GLY A 264 10.18 -15.68 -7.80
N ILE A 265 10.03 -14.93 -6.70
CA ILE A 265 9.10 -13.81 -6.62
C ILE A 265 9.70 -12.63 -7.37
N GLU A 266 8.96 -12.07 -8.33
CA GLU A 266 9.42 -10.96 -9.16
C GLU A 266 8.69 -9.66 -8.89
N VAL A 267 7.47 -9.71 -8.32
CA VAL A 267 6.62 -8.54 -8.07
C VAL A 267 6.01 -8.63 -6.68
N VAL A 268 6.12 -7.55 -5.93
CA VAL A 268 5.42 -7.33 -4.67
C VAL A 268 4.74 -5.97 -4.73
N PHE A 269 3.41 -5.93 -4.58
CA PHE A 269 2.66 -4.70 -4.40
C PHE A 269 2.65 -4.34 -2.92
N THR A 270 3.10 -3.13 -2.59
CA THR A 270 3.22 -2.64 -1.21
C THR A 270 2.52 -1.30 -1.00
N GLY A 271 2.55 -0.79 0.23
CA GLY A 271 2.03 0.50 0.64
C GLY A 271 2.85 1.09 1.79
N HIS A 272 2.19 1.60 2.85
CA HIS A 272 2.75 2.00 4.13
C HIS A 272 3.46 3.36 4.17
N PHE A 273 4.39 3.65 3.27
CA PHE A 273 5.07 4.95 3.25
C PHE A 273 4.21 6.05 2.64
N HIS A 274 3.14 5.67 1.94
CA HIS A 274 2.18 6.51 1.23
C HIS A 274 2.71 7.14 -0.05
N ALA A 275 3.87 6.71 -0.56
CA ALA A 275 4.42 7.21 -1.80
C ALA A 275 4.00 6.36 -3.01
N GLN A 276 3.93 7.01 -4.16
CA GLN A 276 3.73 6.34 -5.44
C GLN A 276 5.11 6.07 -6.04
N ASP A 277 5.69 4.91 -5.70
CA ASP A 277 7.10 4.63 -6.01
C ASP A 277 7.28 3.19 -6.51
N ILE A 278 8.24 2.97 -7.38
CA ILE A 278 8.62 1.63 -7.86
C ILE A 278 10.13 1.48 -7.83
N VAL A 279 10.59 0.49 -7.10
CA VAL A 279 12.04 0.17 -7.08
C VAL A 279 12.30 -1.26 -7.49
N LYS A 280 13.53 -1.50 -7.94
CA LYS A 280 13.97 -2.82 -8.37
C LYS A 280 15.25 -3.24 -7.67
N ARG A 281 15.30 -4.50 -7.21
CA ARG A 281 16.53 -5.13 -6.70
C ARG A 281 16.69 -6.55 -7.24
N GLY A 282 17.67 -6.74 -8.13
CA GLY A 282 17.80 -7.99 -8.87
C GLY A 282 16.56 -8.23 -9.75
N PRO A 283 15.90 -9.38 -9.67
CA PRO A 283 14.68 -9.65 -10.42
C PRO A 283 13.41 -9.09 -9.76
N VAL A 284 13.47 -8.63 -8.51
CA VAL A 284 12.29 -8.25 -7.72
C VAL A 284 11.97 -6.78 -7.91
N TYR A 285 10.72 -6.49 -8.25
CA TYR A 285 10.11 -5.18 -8.22
C TYR A 285 9.27 -5.03 -6.94
N ASP A 286 9.51 -3.96 -6.20
CA ASP A 286 8.66 -3.49 -5.11
C ASP A 286 7.85 -2.31 -5.65
N ILE A 287 6.53 -2.47 -5.71
CA ILE A 287 5.62 -1.53 -6.34
C ILE A 287 4.75 -0.93 -5.23
N GLU A 288 5.25 0.14 -4.65
CA GLU A 288 4.53 0.86 -3.62
C GLU A 288 3.40 1.68 -4.24
N THR A 289 2.20 1.55 -3.67
CA THR A 289 1.05 2.36 -4.03
C THR A 289 0.80 3.37 -2.93
N GLY A 290 0.73 4.64 -3.29
CA GLY A 290 0.49 5.74 -2.36
C GLY A 290 -0.90 5.67 -1.72
N SER A 291 -1.04 6.39 -0.60
CA SER A 291 -2.27 6.42 0.19
C SER A 291 -3.38 7.22 -0.50
N THR A 292 -4.59 6.69 -0.46
CA THR A 292 -5.77 7.37 -1.00
C THR A 292 -6.14 8.63 -0.21
N VAL A 293 -5.79 8.68 1.08
CA VAL A 293 -6.06 9.82 1.96
C VAL A 293 -4.89 10.80 2.08
N THR A 294 -3.85 10.61 1.28
CA THR A 294 -2.69 11.51 1.21
C THR A 294 -2.49 11.99 -0.23
N TYR A 295 -1.94 13.19 -0.43
CA TYR A 295 -1.57 13.67 -1.77
C TYR A 295 -0.69 12.66 -2.51
N PRO A 296 -0.95 12.35 -3.78
CA PRO A 296 -2.00 12.88 -4.68
C PRO A 296 -3.26 12.01 -4.76
N SER A 297 -3.59 11.22 -3.74
CA SER A 297 -4.73 10.30 -3.67
C SER A 297 -4.73 9.27 -4.81
N PRO A 298 -3.67 8.48 -4.97
CA PRO A 298 -3.48 7.62 -6.12
C PRO A 298 -4.08 6.23 -5.93
N TYR A 299 -4.24 5.52 -7.04
CA TYR A 299 -4.39 4.07 -7.12
C TYR A 299 -3.74 3.56 -8.42
N ARG A 300 -3.52 2.27 -8.55
CA ARG A 300 -2.92 1.70 -9.76
C ARG A 300 -3.94 0.88 -10.55
N LEU A 301 -3.85 0.96 -11.88
CA LEU A 301 -4.46 0.02 -12.81
C LEU A 301 -3.35 -0.82 -13.43
N VAL A 302 -3.50 -2.13 -13.37
CA VAL A 302 -2.50 -3.08 -13.82
C VAL A 302 -3.10 -4.01 -14.87
N THR A 303 -2.40 -4.16 -15.98
CA THR A 303 -2.73 -5.12 -17.04
C THR A 303 -1.63 -6.18 -17.11
N LEU A 304 -2.01 -7.45 -16.95
CA LEU A 304 -1.15 -8.60 -17.16
C LEU A 304 -1.58 -9.32 -18.45
N ASP A 305 -0.72 -9.32 -19.45
CA ASP A 305 -0.93 -9.99 -20.74
C ASP A 305 0.24 -10.94 -21.00
N GLY A 306 0.01 -12.21 -20.78
CA GLY A 306 1.06 -13.21 -20.74
C GLY A 306 2.11 -12.91 -19.68
N ASN A 307 3.33 -12.62 -20.10
CA ASN A 307 4.43 -12.22 -19.21
C ASN A 307 4.67 -10.70 -19.19
N ARG A 308 3.88 -9.93 -19.92
CA ARG A 308 3.95 -8.45 -19.91
C ARG A 308 3.00 -7.88 -18.89
N MET A 309 3.52 -7.19 -17.89
CA MET A 309 2.74 -6.45 -16.90
C MET A 309 2.92 -4.95 -17.14
N THR A 310 1.82 -4.26 -17.39
CA THR A 310 1.79 -2.79 -17.52
C THR A 310 1.10 -2.21 -16.30
N ILE A 311 1.74 -1.27 -15.65
CA ILE A 311 1.30 -0.59 -14.42
C ILE A 311 1.08 0.87 -14.77
N ARG A 312 -0.05 1.43 -14.37
CA ARG A 312 -0.39 2.84 -14.57
C ARG A 312 -0.99 3.42 -13.30
N THR A 313 -0.55 4.61 -12.93
CA THR A 313 -1.12 5.39 -11.83
C THR A 313 -2.33 6.19 -12.31
N GLU A 314 -3.41 6.07 -11.58
CA GLU A 314 -4.56 6.96 -11.63
C GLU A 314 -4.63 7.78 -10.34
N ARG A 315 -5.32 8.93 -10.36
CA ARG A 315 -5.46 9.81 -9.19
C ARG A 315 -6.90 10.25 -9.04
N ILE A 316 -7.35 10.37 -7.80
CA ILE A 316 -8.63 11.00 -7.51
C ILE A 316 -8.43 12.50 -7.69
N ASP A 317 -9.26 13.12 -8.54
CA ASP A 317 -9.19 14.55 -8.85
C ASP A 317 -10.33 15.36 -8.20
N ARG A 318 -11.34 14.66 -7.66
CA ARG A 318 -12.52 15.28 -7.03
C ARG A 318 -13.16 14.33 -6.02
N ILE A 319 -13.87 14.92 -5.08
CA ILE A 319 -14.82 14.22 -4.18
C ILE A 319 -16.10 15.04 -4.11
N LYS A 320 -17.21 14.38 -3.82
CA LYS A 320 -18.55 15.02 -3.84
C LYS A 320 -18.80 15.94 -2.65
N THR A 321 -18.14 15.67 -1.53
CA THR A 321 -18.34 16.38 -0.25
C THR A 321 -17.03 16.47 0.53
N GLY A 322 -16.98 17.40 1.48
CA GLY A 322 -15.87 17.48 2.44
C GLY A 322 -14.79 18.52 2.12
N LEU A 323 -14.80 19.12 0.92
CA LEU A 323 -13.86 20.17 0.55
C LEU A 323 -14.46 21.57 0.76
N PRO A 324 -13.62 22.58 1.03
CA PRO A 324 -14.03 23.97 0.96
C PRO A 324 -14.49 24.35 -0.46
N ASP A 325 -15.47 25.25 -0.54
CA ASP A 325 -16.05 25.66 -1.83
C ASP A 325 -14.99 26.19 -2.80
N GLY A 326 -15.00 25.63 -4.02
CA GLY A 326 -14.12 26.03 -5.12
C GLY A 326 -12.65 25.60 -5.00
N VAL A 327 -12.29 24.80 -4.00
CA VAL A 327 -10.92 24.29 -3.84
C VAL A 327 -10.78 22.93 -4.52
N PRO A 328 -9.90 22.77 -5.54
CA PRO A 328 -9.62 21.48 -6.13
C PRO A 328 -9.03 20.48 -5.10
N LEU A 329 -9.40 19.20 -5.20
CA LEU A 329 -8.88 18.18 -4.30
C LEU A 329 -7.35 18.10 -4.32
N SER A 330 -6.72 18.22 -5.49
CA SER A 330 -5.27 18.18 -5.64
C SER A 330 -4.58 19.27 -4.81
N ASP A 331 -5.12 20.49 -4.82
CA ASP A 331 -4.55 21.63 -4.10
C ASP A 331 -4.78 21.49 -2.59
N TYR A 332 -5.99 21.05 -2.20
CA TYR A 332 -6.32 20.75 -0.82
C TYR A 332 -5.40 19.67 -0.23
N ALA A 333 -5.32 18.51 -0.90
CA ALA A 333 -4.50 17.37 -0.48
C ALA A 333 -3.02 17.73 -0.42
N LYS A 334 -2.50 18.47 -1.43
CA LYS A 334 -1.12 18.91 -1.48
C LYS A 334 -0.78 19.85 -0.32
N LYS A 335 -1.65 20.82 -0.06
CA LYS A 335 -1.49 21.75 1.06
C LYS A 335 -1.52 21.00 2.39
N TYR A 336 -2.50 20.11 2.57
CA TYR A 336 -2.68 19.30 3.78
C TYR A 336 -1.42 18.46 4.08
N ALA A 337 -0.93 17.70 3.10
CA ALA A 337 0.28 16.90 3.24
C ALA A 337 1.51 17.77 3.54
N TRP A 338 1.65 18.90 2.83
CA TRP A 338 2.77 19.81 3.01
C TRP A 338 2.80 20.41 4.42
N GLU A 339 1.66 20.90 4.92
CA GLU A 339 1.54 21.51 6.26
C GLU A 339 1.83 20.48 7.36
N GLY A 340 1.25 19.27 7.25
CA GLY A 340 1.49 18.18 8.21
C GLY A 340 2.96 17.78 8.27
N ILE A 341 3.61 17.57 7.11
CA ILE A 341 5.04 17.23 7.05
C ILE A 341 5.91 18.36 7.59
N ALA A 342 5.63 19.61 7.21
CA ALA A 342 6.39 20.76 7.70
C ALA A 342 6.34 20.88 9.22
N THR A 343 5.17 20.64 9.83
CA THR A 343 4.96 20.62 11.28
C THR A 343 5.76 19.48 11.92
N ILE A 344 5.59 18.24 11.46
CA ILE A 344 6.30 17.06 11.98
C ILE A 344 7.83 17.30 11.96
N VAL A 345 8.37 17.75 10.83
CA VAL A 345 9.82 18.02 10.70
C VAL A 345 10.28 19.15 11.63
N SER A 346 9.49 20.21 11.77
CA SER A 346 9.81 21.31 12.69
C SER A 346 9.89 20.83 14.14
N ASP A 347 8.96 19.97 14.55
CA ASP A 347 8.89 19.46 15.92
C ASP A 347 10.00 18.41 16.24
N MET A 348 10.50 17.73 15.23
CA MET A 348 11.67 16.84 15.37
C MET A 348 13.00 17.58 15.61
N ILE A 349 13.05 18.89 15.34
CA ILE A 349 14.24 19.71 15.53
C ILE A 349 14.24 20.27 16.97
N PRO A 350 15.37 20.20 17.72
CA PRO A 350 15.40 20.63 19.11
C PRO A 350 14.92 22.06 19.35
N VAL A 351 14.25 22.28 20.49
CA VAL A 351 13.72 23.60 20.90
C VAL A 351 14.80 24.68 21.06
N SER A 352 16.06 24.30 21.25
CA SER A 352 17.21 25.22 21.30
C SER A 352 17.55 25.87 19.95
N ILE A 353 16.98 25.36 18.84
CA ILE A 353 17.16 25.92 17.50
C ILE A 353 16.03 26.91 17.23
N PRO A 354 16.31 28.12 16.70
CA PRO A 354 15.28 29.11 16.43
C PRO A 354 14.16 28.61 15.52
N ASP A 355 12.94 29.02 15.80
CA ASP A 355 11.74 28.57 15.06
C ASP A 355 11.81 28.90 13.57
N THR A 356 12.38 30.04 13.20
CA THR A 356 12.62 30.39 11.78
C THR A 356 13.49 29.37 11.05
N CYS A 357 14.48 28.79 11.75
CA CYS A 357 15.33 27.72 11.17
C CYS A 357 14.57 26.40 11.07
N LYS A 358 13.73 26.08 12.09
CA LYS A 358 12.88 24.87 12.10
C LYS A 358 11.85 24.92 10.98
N GLN A 359 11.15 26.05 10.86
CA GLN A 359 10.15 26.28 9.81
C GLN A 359 10.75 26.19 8.41
N GLU A 360 11.95 26.77 8.18
CA GLU A 360 12.61 26.67 6.87
C GLU A 360 13.07 25.23 6.56
N ALA A 361 13.53 24.49 7.56
CA ALA A 361 13.86 23.08 7.41
C ALA A 361 12.57 22.24 7.11
N GLY A 362 11.49 22.48 7.83
CA GLY A 362 10.18 21.86 7.59
C GLY A 362 9.70 22.14 6.16
N ARG A 363 9.76 23.39 5.72
CA ARG A 363 9.37 23.80 4.35
C ARG A 363 10.13 23.04 3.27
N VAL A 364 11.44 22.92 3.41
CA VAL A 364 12.29 22.27 2.40
C VAL A 364 12.08 20.76 2.37
N VAL A 365 11.94 20.11 3.54
CA VAL A 365 11.64 18.67 3.60
C VAL A 365 10.24 18.39 3.09
N ALA A 366 9.24 19.19 3.48
CA ALA A 366 7.86 19.01 3.02
C ALA A 366 7.75 19.10 1.49
N ALA A 367 8.47 20.05 0.85
CA ALA A 367 8.51 20.14 -0.60
C ALA A 367 9.08 18.88 -1.27
N ALA A 368 10.17 18.33 -0.72
CA ALA A 368 10.78 17.10 -1.21
C ALA A 368 9.88 15.87 -0.99
N TYR A 369 9.28 15.80 0.21
CA TYR A 369 8.40 14.69 0.57
C TYR A 369 7.13 14.65 -0.29
N VAL A 370 6.48 15.81 -0.49
CA VAL A 370 5.27 15.91 -1.33
C VAL A 370 5.57 15.56 -2.79
N ALA A 371 6.76 15.88 -3.30
CA ALA A 371 7.18 15.43 -4.63
C ALA A 371 7.32 13.90 -4.67
N HIS A 372 7.99 13.32 -3.69
CA HIS A 372 8.17 11.86 -3.57
C HIS A 372 6.84 11.11 -3.40
N LEU A 373 5.86 11.68 -2.67
CA LEU A 373 4.51 11.09 -2.61
C LEU A 373 3.85 10.94 -3.98
N ALA A 374 4.16 11.83 -4.93
CA ALA A 374 3.57 11.82 -6.27
C ALA A 374 4.30 10.91 -7.28
N GLY A 375 5.49 10.47 -6.96
CA GLY A 375 6.37 9.68 -7.81
C GLY A 375 6.98 10.47 -8.98
N ASP A 376 8.04 9.91 -9.58
CA ASP A 376 8.81 10.51 -10.69
C ASP A 376 9.37 11.92 -10.35
N GLU A 377 9.79 12.11 -9.10
CA GLU A 377 10.34 13.38 -8.63
C GLU A 377 11.68 13.69 -9.27
N GLN A 378 11.88 14.96 -9.60
CA GLN A 378 13.07 15.40 -10.32
C GLN A 378 13.93 16.37 -9.52
N TRP A 379 15.19 15.99 -9.37
CA TRP A 379 16.21 16.90 -8.85
C TRP A 379 16.43 18.09 -9.77
N SER A 380 16.39 19.32 -9.23
CA SER A 380 16.61 20.56 -9.98
C SER A 380 17.63 21.48 -9.29
N GLU A 381 18.20 22.43 -10.04
CA GLU A 381 19.08 23.45 -9.47
C GLU A 381 18.32 24.36 -8.48
N GLN A 382 17.03 24.60 -8.73
CA GLN A 382 16.18 25.34 -7.79
C GLN A 382 16.09 24.62 -6.44
N ASN A 383 15.79 23.31 -6.45
CA ASN A 383 15.71 22.48 -5.24
C ASN A 383 17.06 22.52 -4.49
N ARG A 384 18.16 22.42 -5.22
CA ARG A 384 19.51 22.49 -4.67
C ARG A 384 19.79 23.80 -3.95
N GLU A 385 19.46 24.95 -4.55
CA GLU A 385 19.69 26.26 -3.94
C GLU A 385 18.78 26.50 -2.71
N GLU A 386 17.54 26.02 -2.74
CA GLU A 386 16.66 26.10 -1.57
C GLU A 386 17.19 25.27 -0.40
N ILE A 387 17.58 24.03 -0.64
CA ILE A 387 18.22 23.18 0.37
C ILE A 387 19.48 23.82 0.92
N LYS A 388 20.31 24.39 0.06
CA LYS A 388 21.56 25.07 0.45
C LYS A 388 21.31 26.28 1.35
N LYS A 389 20.28 27.07 1.06
CA LYS A 389 19.87 28.22 1.91
C LYS A 389 19.43 27.75 3.30
N ALA A 390 18.53 26.78 3.38
CA ALA A 390 18.06 26.20 4.62
C ALA A 390 19.21 25.57 5.44
N CYS A 391 20.08 24.81 4.80
CA CYS A 391 21.27 24.26 5.44
C CYS A 391 22.24 25.34 5.97
N LYS A 392 22.40 26.46 5.28
CA LYS A 392 23.23 27.57 5.76
C LYS A 392 22.68 28.20 7.03
N LEU A 393 21.35 28.35 7.12
CA LEU A 393 20.70 28.86 8.33
C LEU A 393 20.87 27.86 9.50
N LEU A 394 20.55 26.61 9.25
CA LEU A 394 20.57 25.56 10.29
C LEU A 394 21.98 25.28 10.81
N ARG A 395 23.01 25.35 9.93
CA ARG A 395 24.43 25.10 10.28
C ARG A 395 24.96 26.07 11.33
N ARG A 396 24.40 27.27 11.46
CA ARG A 396 24.79 28.28 12.48
C ARG A 396 24.43 27.79 13.89
N HIS A 397 23.48 26.87 14.00
CA HIS A 397 22.98 26.33 15.26
C HIS A 397 23.35 24.87 15.45
N SER A 398 23.34 24.06 14.35
CA SER A 398 23.69 22.65 14.38
C SER A 398 24.15 22.13 13.01
N TRP A 399 25.42 21.74 12.92
CA TRP A 399 25.95 21.09 11.75
C TRP A 399 25.30 19.72 11.48
N LYS A 400 24.90 18.99 12.56
CA LYS A 400 24.26 17.69 12.49
C LYS A 400 22.90 17.77 11.76
N TYR A 401 22.03 18.69 12.20
CA TYR A 401 20.74 18.86 11.56
C TYR A 401 20.84 19.43 10.14
N ALA A 402 21.80 20.31 9.86
CA ALA A 402 22.07 20.77 8.51
C ALA A 402 22.54 19.63 7.58
N PHE A 403 23.34 18.69 8.11
CA PHE A 403 23.78 17.51 7.37
C PHE A 403 22.59 16.58 7.08
N ILE A 404 21.74 16.27 8.10
CA ILE A 404 20.54 15.46 7.94
C ILE A 404 19.60 16.10 6.90
N LEU A 405 19.28 17.37 7.07
CA LEU A 405 18.42 18.13 6.14
C LEU A 405 18.89 18.00 4.70
N LYS A 406 20.19 18.25 4.45
CA LYS A 406 20.77 18.16 3.13
C LYS A 406 20.56 16.79 2.49
N HIS A 407 20.86 15.73 3.21
CA HIS A 407 20.83 14.39 2.66
C HIS A 407 19.40 13.84 2.56
N LEU A 408 18.57 14.10 3.55
CA LEU A 408 17.16 13.71 3.52
C LEU A 408 16.43 14.36 2.33
N SER A 409 16.47 15.69 2.24
CA SER A 409 15.79 16.41 1.16
C SER A 409 16.33 16.02 -0.23
N ARG A 410 17.66 15.88 -0.37
CA ARG A 410 18.23 15.44 -1.65
C ARG A 410 17.78 14.04 -2.04
N ASN A 411 17.77 13.12 -1.08
CA ASN A 411 17.42 11.72 -1.36
C ASN A 411 15.92 11.57 -1.70
N LEU A 412 15.05 12.34 -1.04
CA LEU A 412 13.62 12.41 -1.38
C LEU A 412 13.34 13.07 -2.75
N TRP A 413 14.24 13.92 -3.26
CA TRP A 413 14.18 14.49 -4.61
C TRP A 413 14.87 13.61 -5.67
N THR A 414 15.32 12.42 -5.30
CA THR A 414 16.09 11.54 -6.20
C THR A 414 15.36 10.23 -6.38
N ASP A 415 14.58 10.17 -7.41
CA ASP A 415 13.91 8.94 -7.86
C ASP A 415 14.94 7.81 -8.11
N LEU A 416 14.60 6.60 -7.67
CA LEU A 416 15.36 5.37 -7.89
C LEU A 416 14.67 4.57 -8.99
N SER A 417 15.24 4.58 -10.18
CA SER A 417 14.74 3.80 -11.34
C SER A 417 14.18 2.40 -10.94
N PRO A 418 13.07 1.97 -11.56
CA PRO A 418 12.42 2.51 -12.78
C PRO A 418 11.40 3.61 -12.48
N GLN A 419 10.75 4.18 -13.51
CA GLN A 419 9.66 5.16 -13.38
C GLN A 419 8.51 4.62 -12.52
N ASP A 420 7.86 5.50 -11.75
CA ASP A 420 6.88 5.16 -10.74
C ASP A 420 5.43 5.13 -11.23
N ASN A 421 5.09 6.08 -12.10
CA ASN A 421 3.70 6.32 -12.47
C ASN A 421 3.24 5.50 -13.68
N GLU A 422 4.14 5.17 -14.59
CA GLU A 422 3.85 4.32 -15.75
C GLU A 422 5.03 3.41 -16.05
N LEU A 423 4.83 2.09 -15.95
CA LEU A 423 5.88 1.11 -16.16
C LEU A 423 5.36 -0.13 -16.87
N THR A 424 6.14 -0.63 -17.82
CA THR A 424 5.94 -1.98 -18.39
C THR A 424 7.12 -2.86 -18.01
N ILE A 425 6.84 -4.00 -17.40
CA ILE A 425 7.83 -5.01 -17.03
C ILE A 425 7.54 -6.32 -17.74
N HIS A 426 8.60 -7.11 -17.98
CA HIS A 426 8.50 -8.45 -18.53
C HIS A 426 8.88 -9.43 -17.42
N LEU A 427 7.91 -10.22 -16.98
CA LEU A 427 8.08 -11.26 -15.98
C LEU A 427 8.69 -12.50 -16.62
N THR A 428 9.44 -13.28 -15.86
CA THR A 428 9.88 -14.59 -16.34
C THR A 428 8.69 -15.56 -16.40
N LYS A 429 8.82 -16.65 -17.13
CA LYS A 429 7.73 -17.61 -17.31
C LYS A 429 7.50 -18.45 -16.06
#